data_e0d8540d8f2358ff421c0648be78c677
#
_entry.id   e0d8540d8f2358ff421c0648be78c677
#
_cell.length_a   1.000
_cell.length_b   1.000
_cell.length_c   1.000
_cell.angle_alpha   90.00
_cell.angle_beta   90.00
_cell.angle_gamma   90.00
#
_symmetry.space_group_name_H-M   'P 1'
#
loop_
_entity.id
_entity.type
_entity.pdbx_description
1 polymer ?
#
loop_
_entity_poly.entity_id
_entity_poly.type
_entity_poly.pdbx_seq_one_letter_code
_entity_poly.pdbx_strand_id
1 'polypeptide(L)'
;QVIAFSVGVFVVPGLTSDLLAQERSISDGVYTAEQAARGNREYTQQCATCHSTNLRGGEMAPGLVGQTFISGWSGETLWTFADYTNATMPQDSPGNLSVQALNDVIAFILSSNDYPAGDAELSLDLESEGDPIIID
;
A
#
# COMPACT_ATOMS: atom_id res chain seq x y z
N GLN A 1 -32.46 -49.60 -45.49
CA GLN A 1 -31.36 -48.57 -45.55
C GLN A 1 -31.45 -47.71 -44.29
N VAL A 2 -30.55 -47.93 -43.34
CA VAL A 2 -30.48 -47.18 -42.07
C VAL A 2 -29.40 -46.10 -42.22
N ILE A 3 -29.80 -44.85 -42.14
CA ILE A 3 -28.88 -43.72 -42.19
C ILE A 3 -28.45 -43.43 -40.74
N ALA A 4 -27.18 -43.69 -40.44
CA ALA A 4 -26.58 -43.35 -39.14
C ALA A 4 -26.13 -41.86 -39.16
N PHE A 5 -26.76 -41.04 -38.32
CA PHE A 5 -26.29 -39.68 -38.04
C PHE A 5 -25.19 -39.73 -36.98
N SER A 6 -23.96 -39.40 -37.41
CA SER A 6 -22.83 -39.23 -36.51
C SER A 6 -22.89 -37.82 -35.90
N VAL A 7 -23.16 -37.74 -34.61
CA VAL A 7 -23.10 -36.48 -33.86
C VAL A 7 -21.64 -36.22 -33.46
N GLY A 8 -21.00 -35.30 -34.17
CA GLY A 8 -19.68 -34.85 -33.83
C GLY A 8 -19.71 -33.99 -32.57
N VAL A 9 -19.07 -34.44 -31.49
CA VAL A 9 -18.84 -33.62 -30.29
C VAL A 9 -17.72 -32.66 -30.59
N PHE A 10 -18.06 -31.40 -30.77
CA PHE A 10 -17.06 -30.29 -30.78
C PHE A 10 -16.60 -30.04 -29.35
N VAL A 11 -15.40 -30.51 -29.03
CA VAL A 11 -14.69 -30.08 -27.80
C VAL A 11 -14.16 -28.68 -28.07
N VAL A 12 -14.79 -27.67 -27.47
CA VAL A 12 -14.25 -26.31 -27.44
C VAL A 12 -13.09 -26.33 -26.42
N PRO A 13 -11.84 -26.07 -26.84
CA PRO A 13 -10.76 -25.91 -25.85
C PRO A 13 -11.13 -24.74 -24.93
N GLY A 14 -11.25 -25.03 -23.64
CA GLY A 14 -11.55 -24.03 -22.63
C GLY A 14 -10.53 -22.89 -22.68
N LEU A 15 -11.04 -21.70 -22.87
CA LEU A 15 -10.31 -20.48 -22.54
C LEU A 15 -10.06 -20.50 -21.03
N THR A 16 -8.93 -21.03 -20.61
CA THR A 16 -8.38 -20.75 -19.30
C THR A 16 -8.04 -19.26 -19.33
N SER A 17 -8.95 -18.43 -18.85
CA SER A 17 -8.61 -17.07 -18.46
C SER A 17 -7.59 -17.20 -17.34
N ASP A 18 -6.29 -17.14 -17.70
CA ASP A 18 -5.28 -16.74 -16.75
C ASP A 18 -5.70 -15.35 -16.27
N LEU A 19 -6.40 -15.30 -15.14
CA LEU A 19 -6.47 -14.14 -14.31
C LEU A 19 -5.04 -13.93 -13.81
N LEU A 20 -4.23 -13.26 -14.61
CA LEU A 20 -3.01 -12.62 -14.12
C LEU A 20 -3.49 -11.72 -12.99
N ALA A 21 -3.12 -12.06 -11.77
CA ALA A 21 -3.34 -11.19 -10.63
C ALA A 21 -2.68 -9.86 -11.00
N GLN A 22 -3.48 -8.84 -11.25
CA GLN A 22 -2.98 -7.52 -11.59
C GLN A 22 -2.29 -7.01 -10.34
N GLU A 23 -0.99 -6.81 -10.42
CA GLU A 23 -0.24 -6.24 -9.30
C GLU A 23 -0.87 -4.88 -8.96
N ARG A 24 -1.26 -4.73 -7.70
CA ARG A 24 -1.79 -3.47 -7.18
C ARG A 24 -0.63 -2.52 -6.92
N SER A 25 -0.86 -1.25 -7.17
CA SER A 25 0.11 -0.20 -6.86
C SER A 25 -0.51 0.87 -5.96
N ILE A 26 0.32 1.69 -5.36
CA ILE A 26 -0.14 2.84 -4.57
C ILE A 26 -0.89 3.86 -5.43
N SER A 27 -0.74 3.83 -6.75
CA SER A 27 -1.49 4.65 -7.71
C SER A 27 -2.94 4.20 -7.91
N ASP A 28 -3.33 3.01 -7.40
CA ASP A 28 -4.68 2.44 -7.56
C ASP A 28 -5.70 2.94 -6.52
N GLY A 29 -5.36 3.93 -5.70
CA GLY A 29 -6.29 4.43 -4.67
C GLY A 29 -6.48 3.43 -3.53
N VAL A 30 -5.42 3.12 -2.82
CA VAL A 30 -5.36 2.05 -1.81
C VAL A 30 -5.74 2.52 -0.40
N TYR A 31 -6.13 3.76 -0.21
CA TYR A 31 -6.54 4.36 1.07
C TYR A 31 -7.70 5.33 0.86
N THR A 32 -8.41 5.73 1.91
CA THR A 32 -9.45 6.77 1.83
C THR A 32 -8.95 8.14 2.29
N ALA A 33 -9.60 9.21 1.80
CA ALA A 33 -9.28 10.57 2.22
C ALA A 33 -9.48 10.77 3.74
N GLU A 34 -10.51 10.15 4.31
CA GLU A 34 -10.78 10.18 5.75
C GLU A 34 -9.67 9.50 6.54
N GLN A 35 -9.15 8.39 6.01
CA GLN A 35 -8.02 7.68 6.61
C GLN A 35 -6.76 8.57 6.61
N ALA A 36 -6.43 9.21 5.51
CA ALA A 36 -5.31 10.14 5.42
C ALA A 36 -5.47 11.32 6.40
N ALA A 37 -6.70 11.82 6.59
CA ALA A 37 -6.98 12.88 7.55
C ALA A 37 -6.76 12.43 9.01
N ARG A 38 -7.08 11.16 9.35
CA ARG A 38 -6.72 10.58 10.67
C ARG A 38 -5.21 10.47 10.80
N GLY A 39 -4.55 9.97 9.75
CA GLY A 39 -3.10 9.80 9.69
C GLY A 39 -2.34 11.11 9.88
N ASN A 40 -2.84 12.22 9.35
CA ASN A 40 -2.24 13.55 9.60
C ASN A 40 -2.19 13.90 11.08
N ARG A 41 -3.24 13.57 11.85
CA ARG A 41 -3.25 13.83 13.31
C ARG A 41 -2.23 12.96 14.04
N GLU A 42 -2.16 11.68 13.71
CA GLU A 42 -1.17 10.74 14.27
C GLU A 42 0.26 11.17 13.90
N TYR A 43 0.49 11.48 12.63
CA TYR A 43 1.78 11.96 12.14
C TYR A 43 2.26 13.22 12.90
N THR A 44 1.37 14.17 13.09
CA THR A 44 1.68 15.42 13.78
C THR A 44 2.14 15.16 15.22
N GLN A 45 1.56 14.16 15.89
CA GLN A 45 1.86 13.83 17.28
C GLN A 45 3.10 12.95 17.44
N GLN A 46 3.32 12.00 16.52
CA GLN A 46 4.30 10.93 16.69
C GLN A 46 5.55 11.09 15.81
N CYS A 47 5.46 11.79 14.68
CA CYS A 47 6.47 11.76 13.63
C CYS A 47 7.04 13.13 13.29
N ALA A 48 6.23 14.19 13.36
CA ALA A 48 6.56 15.52 12.85
C ALA A 48 7.74 16.18 13.56
N THR A 49 8.02 15.82 14.81
CA THR A 49 9.17 16.35 15.57
C THR A 49 10.50 16.05 14.86
N CYS A 50 10.63 14.85 14.28
CA CYS A 50 11.85 14.45 13.56
C CYS A 50 11.73 14.63 12.05
N HIS A 51 10.58 14.26 11.47
CA HIS A 51 10.36 14.28 10.01
C HIS A 51 9.81 15.60 9.46
N SER A 52 9.63 16.62 10.34
CA SER A 52 9.04 17.93 10.04
C SER A 52 7.55 17.87 9.69
N THR A 53 6.82 18.94 9.93
CA THR A 53 5.37 19.02 9.65
C THR A 53 5.04 18.97 8.15
N ASN A 54 6.01 19.28 7.28
CA ASN A 54 5.88 19.20 5.83
C ASN A 54 6.44 17.90 5.24
N LEU A 55 6.77 16.90 6.05
CA LEU A 55 7.34 15.60 5.68
C LEU A 55 8.68 15.68 4.92
N ARG A 56 9.34 16.83 4.85
CA ARG A 56 10.59 16.98 4.10
C ARG A 56 11.82 16.53 4.88
N GLY A 57 11.63 16.13 6.14
CA GLY A 57 12.73 15.73 7.00
C GLY A 57 13.60 16.91 7.45
N GLY A 58 14.80 16.60 7.89
CA GLY A 58 15.78 17.55 8.39
C GLY A 58 17.04 16.85 8.86
N GLU A 59 17.73 17.43 9.83
CA GLU A 59 18.97 16.86 10.38
C GLU A 59 18.74 15.54 11.15
N MET A 60 17.52 15.35 11.71
CA MET A 60 17.21 14.22 12.57
C MET A 60 16.62 13.02 11.82
N ALA A 61 15.93 13.25 10.70
CA ALA A 61 15.23 12.20 9.97
C ALA A 61 15.10 12.53 8.47
N PRO A 62 15.06 11.51 7.60
CA PRO A 62 14.87 11.71 6.16
C PRO A 62 13.49 12.27 5.83
N GLY A 63 13.37 12.84 4.64
CA GLY A 63 12.07 13.22 4.08
C GLY A 63 11.23 12.01 3.73
N LEU A 64 9.91 12.13 3.90
CA LEU A 64 8.90 11.11 3.61
C LEU A 64 8.06 11.50 2.38
N VAL A 65 8.47 12.53 1.63
CA VAL A 65 7.80 13.00 0.41
C VAL A 65 8.80 13.25 -0.70
N GLY A 66 8.28 13.23 -1.93
CA GLY A 66 9.02 13.53 -3.15
C GLY A 66 10.13 12.52 -3.44
N GLN A 67 11.20 13.00 -4.07
CA GLN A 67 12.29 12.14 -4.52
C GLN A 67 12.93 11.32 -3.40
N THR A 68 12.99 11.85 -2.18
CA THR A 68 13.56 11.12 -1.03
C THR A 68 12.75 9.87 -0.71
N PHE A 69 11.40 9.97 -0.71
CA PHE A 69 10.51 8.83 -0.50
C PHE A 69 10.62 7.82 -1.66
N ILE A 70 10.50 8.29 -2.89
CA ILE A 70 10.55 7.43 -4.07
C ILE A 70 11.90 6.72 -4.20
N SER A 71 13.03 7.42 -4.02
CA SER A 71 14.34 6.78 -4.11
C SER A 71 14.60 5.73 -3.03
N GLY A 72 13.92 5.85 -1.88
CA GLY A 72 14.06 4.89 -0.78
C GLY A 72 13.17 3.65 -0.93
N TRP A 73 12.01 3.78 -1.57
CA TRP A 73 10.94 2.79 -1.49
C TRP A 73 10.38 2.31 -2.83
N SER A 74 10.68 2.96 -3.95
CA SER A 74 10.18 2.51 -5.26
C SER A 74 10.62 1.08 -5.57
N GLY A 75 9.66 0.26 -5.97
CA GLY A 75 9.85 -1.16 -6.24
C GLY A 75 9.64 -2.08 -5.02
N GLU A 76 9.58 -1.51 -3.83
CA GLU A 76 9.25 -2.27 -2.61
C GLU A 76 7.73 -2.38 -2.44
N THR A 77 7.29 -3.33 -1.59
CA THR A 77 5.87 -3.40 -1.22
C THR A 77 5.54 -2.41 -0.12
N LEU A 78 4.29 -1.96 -0.10
CA LEU A 78 3.78 -1.11 0.98
C LEU A 78 3.82 -1.84 2.34
N TRP A 79 3.73 -3.17 2.32
CA TRP A 79 3.92 -3.99 3.52
C TRP A 79 5.36 -3.88 4.05
N THR A 80 6.37 -3.97 3.18
CA THR A 80 7.79 -3.80 3.56
C THR A 80 8.02 -2.43 4.22
N PHE A 81 7.42 -1.38 3.65
CA PHE A 81 7.48 -0.03 4.23
C PHE A 81 6.80 0.04 5.60
N ALA A 82 5.63 -0.60 5.75
CA ALA A 82 4.89 -0.63 7.00
C ALA A 82 5.63 -1.42 8.09
N ASP A 83 6.16 -2.59 7.75
CA ASP A 83 6.93 -3.43 8.68
C ASP A 83 8.19 -2.71 9.17
N TYR A 84 8.96 -2.11 8.26
CA TYR A 84 10.11 -1.29 8.60
C TYR A 84 9.71 -0.12 9.52
N THR A 85 8.64 0.59 9.19
CA THR A 85 8.16 1.72 9.99
C THR A 85 7.76 1.26 11.39
N ASN A 86 7.01 0.17 11.50
CA ASN A 86 6.62 -0.40 12.79
C ASN A 86 7.84 -0.83 13.63
N ALA A 87 8.81 -1.47 13.00
CA ALA A 87 9.99 -1.98 13.69
C ALA A 87 10.94 -0.88 14.19
N THR A 88 10.93 0.31 13.56
CA THR A 88 11.93 1.36 13.81
C THR A 88 11.36 2.69 14.28
N MET A 89 10.05 2.92 14.12
CA MET A 89 9.39 4.22 14.42
C MET A 89 8.21 4.07 15.38
N PRO A 90 7.90 5.10 16.16
CA PRO A 90 8.76 6.26 16.45
C PRO A 90 10.09 5.83 17.09
N GLN A 91 11.19 6.50 16.78
CA GLN A 91 12.54 6.05 17.19
C GLN A 91 12.73 5.95 18.72
N ASP A 92 12.00 6.74 19.48
CA ASP A 92 11.99 6.72 20.95
C ASP A 92 11.09 5.63 21.55
N SER A 93 10.19 5.06 20.73
CA SER A 93 9.25 3.98 21.13
C SER A 93 8.83 3.10 19.95
N PRO A 94 9.77 2.36 19.33
CA PRO A 94 9.46 1.51 18.17
C PRO A 94 8.37 0.49 18.47
N GLY A 95 7.47 0.27 17.51
CA GLY A 95 6.36 -0.68 17.64
C GLY A 95 5.21 -0.22 18.54
N ASN A 96 5.21 1.02 19.00
CA ASN A 96 4.17 1.53 19.91
C ASN A 96 2.90 2.01 19.21
N LEU A 97 2.92 2.16 17.88
CA LEU A 97 1.72 2.48 17.11
C LEU A 97 0.80 1.26 17.03
N SER A 98 -0.51 1.48 17.19
CA SER A 98 -1.46 0.44 16.79
C SER A 98 -1.39 0.20 15.29
N VAL A 99 -1.77 -0.99 14.83
CA VAL A 99 -1.85 -1.30 13.39
C VAL A 99 -2.74 -0.30 12.64
N GLN A 100 -3.85 0.12 13.26
CA GLN A 100 -4.71 1.16 12.70
C GLN A 100 -3.98 2.50 12.55
N ALA A 101 -3.32 2.98 13.59
CA ALA A 101 -2.58 4.25 13.55
C ALA A 101 -1.45 4.21 12.51
N LEU A 102 -0.75 3.09 12.39
CA LEU A 102 0.27 2.89 11.37
C LEU A 102 -0.32 2.98 9.95
N ASN A 103 -1.41 2.25 9.68
CA ASN A 103 -2.09 2.31 8.38
C ASN A 103 -2.59 3.74 8.07
N ASP A 104 -3.13 4.44 9.06
CA ASP A 104 -3.58 5.82 8.90
C ASP A 104 -2.42 6.77 8.58
N VAL A 105 -1.27 6.63 9.26
CA VAL A 105 -0.04 7.41 8.98
C VAL A 105 0.48 7.13 7.57
N ILE A 106 0.49 5.86 7.15
CA ILE A 106 0.91 5.49 5.79
C ILE A 106 -0.02 6.12 4.75
N ALA A 107 -1.34 6.08 4.95
CA ALA A 107 -2.30 6.75 4.09
C ALA A 107 -2.03 8.27 3.98
N PHE A 108 -1.66 8.91 5.08
CA PHE A 108 -1.28 10.33 5.06
C PHE A 108 0.03 10.58 4.29
N ILE A 109 1.04 9.72 4.42
CA ILE A 109 2.28 9.82 3.65
C ILE A 109 1.99 9.66 2.15
N LEU A 110 1.17 8.68 1.75
CA LEU A 110 0.76 8.51 0.35
C LEU A 110 0.01 9.73 -0.18
N SER A 111 -0.95 10.27 0.58
CA SER A 111 -1.67 11.50 0.23
C SER A 111 -0.73 12.69 0.08
N SER A 112 0.29 12.78 0.93
CA SER A 112 1.29 13.87 0.89
C SER A 112 2.27 13.75 -0.28
N ASN A 113 2.31 12.58 -0.93
CA ASN A 113 3.03 12.30 -2.17
C ASN A 113 2.12 12.35 -3.41
N ASP A 114 0.93 12.94 -3.29
CA ASP A 114 -0.04 13.12 -4.38
C ASP A 114 -0.60 11.81 -4.97
N TYR A 115 -0.46 10.67 -4.28
CA TYR A 115 -1.14 9.44 -4.70
C TYR A 115 -2.65 9.54 -4.46
N PRO A 116 -3.48 8.98 -5.36
CA PRO A 116 -4.92 9.14 -5.28
C PRO A 116 -5.53 8.37 -4.10
N ALA A 117 -6.56 8.96 -3.48
CA ALA A 117 -7.43 8.23 -2.58
C ALA A 117 -8.41 7.34 -3.37
N GLY A 118 -8.81 6.24 -2.76
CA GLY A 118 -9.83 5.32 -3.26
C GLY A 118 -11.02 5.22 -2.32
N ASP A 119 -11.79 4.16 -2.49
CA ASP A 119 -13.06 3.94 -1.78
C ASP A 119 -12.93 3.01 -0.56
N ALA A 120 -11.78 2.36 -0.40
CA ALA A 120 -11.51 1.44 0.70
C ALA A 120 -10.31 1.92 1.53
N GLU A 121 -10.37 1.70 2.84
CA GLU A 121 -9.27 1.99 3.73
C GLU A 121 -8.10 1.04 3.50
N LEU A 122 -6.88 1.55 3.61
CA LEU A 122 -5.68 0.74 3.69
C LEU A 122 -5.72 -0.10 4.96
N SER A 123 -5.53 -1.40 4.83
CA SER A 123 -5.52 -2.34 5.94
C SER A 123 -4.41 -3.37 5.72
N LEU A 124 -3.19 -2.99 6.08
CA LEU A 124 -2.05 -3.89 6.08
C LEU A 124 -2.05 -4.68 7.39
N ASP A 125 -1.87 -5.99 7.28
CA ASP A 125 -1.64 -6.87 8.40
C ASP A 125 -0.12 -7.11 8.53
N LEU A 126 0.45 -6.79 9.69
CA LEU A 126 1.89 -6.95 9.89
C LEU A 126 2.30 -8.40 10.21
N GLU A 127 1.35 -9.26 10.57
CA GLU A 127 1.61 -10.68 10.83
C GLU A 127 1.73 -11.50 9.55
N SER A 128 1.14 -10.99 8.45
CA SER A 128 1.19 -11.65 7.14
C SER A 128 1.18 -10.65 6.00
N GLU A 129 2.13 -10.76 5.10
CA GLU A 129 2.08 -10.03 3.84
C GLU A 129 0.92 -10.58 3.00
N GLY A 130 -0.12 -9.75 2.79
CA GLY A 130 -1.24 -10.05 1.91
C GLY A 130 -0.89 -9.89 0.44
N ASP A 131 -1.89 -9.57 -0.39
CA ASP A 131 -1.65 -9.23 -1.79
C ASP A 131 -0.73 -8.00 -1.88
N PRO A 132 0.39 -8.08 -2.61
CA PRO A 132 1.36 -7.00 -2.65
C PRO A 132 0.79 -5.73 -3.27
N ILE A 133 1.09 -4.58 -2.65
CA ILE A 133 0.84 -3.25 -3.17
C ILE A 133 2.20 -2.61 -3.42
N ILE A 134 2.54 -2.36 -4.67
CA ILE A 134 3.85 -1.86 -5.06
C ILE A 134 3.92 -0.34 -4.91
N ILE A 135 5.03 0.15 -4.41
CA ILE A 135 5.38 1.57 -4.38
C ILE A 135 6.06 1.90 -5.71
N ASP A 136 5.36 2.66 -6.58
CA ASP A 136 5.78 3.01 -7.96
C ASP A 136 6.11 4.50 -8.13
#